data_e4459b6843097f6e0e046cda45006c91
#
_entry.id   e4459b6843097f6e0e046cda45006c91
#
_cell.length_a   1.000
_cell.length_b   1.000
_cell.length_c   1.000
_cell.angle_alpha   90.00
_cell.angle_beta   90.00
_cell.angle_gamma   90.00
#
_symmetry.space_group_name_H-M   'P 1'
#
loop_
_entity.id
_entity.type
_entity.pdbx_description
1 polymer ?
#
loop_
_entity_poly.entity_id
_entity_poly.type
_entity_poly.pdbx_seq_one_letter_code
_entity_poly.pdbx_strand_id
1 'polypeptide(L)'
;LYYHLYIRHKGFKKKNSYSQWGEDKFIFDFFKHKDNGVYFDVGCFHPFKYSNTCLLFNKGWRGVNIDVNPTSIDLFNIARPGDVNLCTTIDEKQSEFKFYFDHPFSPVNTLDKQSYENFKDSYFRKWKKKSFEGDIVKIVKSKTIDEILEISKPITNIDFLNIDIEGMDLNILKQLVPDKLNPKLISIETHSTENTKLRDCDQIYDFLKDKNYKVLNRAGQSTLFELD
;
A
#
# COMPACT_ATOMS: atom_id res chain seq x y z
N LEU A 1 15.31 -3.29 13.70
CA LEU A 1 14.56 -2.18 13.07
C LEU A 1 15.50 -1.07 12.62
N TYR A 2 16.29 -0.44 13.53
CA TYR A 2 17.23 0.65 13.19
C TYR A 2 18.17 0.30 12.02
N TYR A 3 18.75 -0.90 12.02
CA TYR A 3 19.61 -1.38 10.93
C TYR A 3 18.86 -1.38 9.57
N HIS A 4 17.62 -1.86 9.52
CA HIS A 4 16.81 -1.90 8.30
C HIS A 4 16.45 -0.50 7.81
N LEU A 5 16.09 0.42 8.71
CA LEU A 5 15.75 1.79 8.35
C LEU A 5 16.96 2.60 7.84
N TYR A 6 18.08 2.55 8.58
CA TYR A 6 19.12 3.56 8.44
C TYR A 6 20.43 3.04 7.86
N ILE A 7 20.67 1.73 7.88
CA ILE A 7 21.92 1.13 7.40
C ILE A 7 21.67 0.33 6.12
N ARG A 8 20.81 -0.70 6.17
CA ARG A 8 20.54 -1.55 5.01
C ARG A 8 19.95 -0.77 3.85
N HIS A 9 19.06 0.17 4.13
CA HIS A 9 18.36 0.98 3.13
C HIS A 9 18.81 2.45 3.10
N LYS A 10 20.03 2.75 3.59
CA LYS A 10 20.58 4.12 3.59
C LYS A 10 20.58 4.78 2.19
N GLY A 11 20.73 3.99 1.14
CA GLY A 11 20.70 4.47 -0.24
C GLY A 11 19.33 4.98 -0.69
N PHE A 12 18.24 4.58 -0.04
CA PHE A 12 16.91 5.10 -0.34
C PHE A 12 16.68 6.52 0.19
N LYS A 13 17.33 6.91 1.28
CA LYS A 13 17.18 8.26 1.86
C LYS A 13 17.66 9.41 0.98
N LYS A 14 18.49 9.12 -0.03
CA LYS A 14 19.09 10.11 -0.95
C LYS A 14 18.58 9.98 -2.38
N LYS A 15 17.53 9.23 -2.61
CA LYS A 15 16.97 9.03 -3.95
C LYS A 15 15.98 10.13 -4.30
N ASN A 16 15.88 10.42 -5.59
CA ASN A 16 14.84 11.28 -6.14
C ASN A 16 13.50 10.54 -6.30
N SER A 17 13.42 9.25 -5.93
CA SER A 17 12.23 8.41 -5.96
C SER A 17 12.39 7.27 -4.95
N TYR A 18 11.31 6.96 -4.24
CA TYR A 18 11.23 5.92 -3.23
C TYR A 18 10.35 4.75 -3.66
N SER A 19 9.47 4.96 -4.64
CA SER A 19 8.60 3.93 -5.20
C SER A 19 9.36 2.92 -6.06
N GLN A 20 8.68 1.89 -6.51
CA GLN A 20 9.29 0.82 -7.30
C GLN A 20 9.55 1.25 -8.76
N TRP A 21 8.61 1.99 -9.36
CA TRP A 21 8.60 2.36 -10.77
C TRP A 21 8.57 3.88 -11.01
N GLY A 22 8.72 4.70 -9.96
CA GLY A 22 8.72 6.16 -10.06
C GLY A 22 7.32 6.79 -9.89
N GLU A 23 6.34 6.03 -9.42
CA GLU A 23 4.97 6.49 -9.14
C GLU A 23 4.96 7.71 -8.23
N ASP A 24 5.79 7.69 -7.20
CA ASP A 24 5.92 8.76 -6.20
C ASP A 24 6.28 10.11 -6.81
N LYS A 25 6.98 10.15 -7.95
CA LYS A 25 7.27 11.40 -8.67
C LYS A 25 6.03 12.00 -9.31
N PHE A 26 5.23 11.16 -9.97
CA PHE A 26 3.97 11.61 -10.57
C PHE A 26 3.01 12.10 -9.49
N ILE A 27 2.92 11.38 -8.36
CA ILE A 27 2.12 11.78 -7.21
C ILE A 27 2.62 13.12 -6.64
N PHE A 28 3.93 13.27 -6.46
CA PHE A 28 4.54 14.48 -5.96
C PHE A 28 4.32 15.67 -6.92
N ASP A 29 4.45 15.47 -8.22
CA ASP A 29 4.25 16.50 -9.24
C ASP A 29 2.78 16.91 -9.34
N PHE A 30 1.84 15.98 -9.18
CA PHE A 30 0.41 16.27 -9.09
C PHE A 30 0.11 17.23 -7.92
N PHE A 31 0.71 17.00 -6.77
CA PHE A 31 0.53 17.81 -5.56
C PHE A 31 1.61 18.88 -5.36
N LYS A 32 2.36 19.26 -6.38
CA LYS A 32 3.50 20.20 -6.23
C LYS A 32 3.13 21.55 -5.61
N HIS A 33 1.93 22.03 -5.87
CA HIS A 33 1.42 23.32 -5.38
C HIS A 33 0.66 23.21 -4.04
N LYS A 34 0.58 22.04 -3.45
CA LYS A 34 -0.09 21.82 -2.15
C LYS A 34 0.96 21.48 -1.09
N ASP A 35 1.26 22.41 -0.20
CA ASP A 35 2.33 22.25 0.80
C ASP A 35 1.99 21.23 1.88
N ASN A 36 0.72 21.18 2.31
CA ASN A 36 0.25 20.26 3.32
C ASN A 36 -0.92 19.43 2.78
N GLY A 37 -0.96 18.18 3.06
CA GLY A 37 -2.04 17.29 2.68
C GLY A 37 -2.04 16.01 3.51
N VAL A 38 -3.01 15.16 3.23
CA VAL A 38 -3.23 13.91 3.95
C VAL A 38 -3.23 12.74 2.97
N TYR A 39 -2.43 11.72 3.27
CA TYR A 39 -2.45 10.46 2.55
C TYR A 39 -3.03 9.32 3.40
N PHE A 40 -3.57 8.33 2.70
CA PHE A 40 -4.04 7.07 3.27
C PHE A 40 -3.36 5.93 2.50
N ASP A 41 -2.50 5.16 3.16
CA ASP A 41 -1.60 4.18 2.55
C ASP A 41 -1.94 2.77 3.05
N VAL A 42 -2.58 1.97 2.22
CA VAL A 42 -3.00 0.61 2.52
C VAL A 42 -2.05 -0.38 1.85
N GLY A 43 -1.38 -1.22 2.66
CA GLY A 43 -0.26 -2.04 2.22
C GLY A 43 1.05 -1.26 2.22
N CYS A 44 1.29 -0.45 3.25
CA CYS A 44 2.36 0.54 3.28
C CYS A 44 3.79 -0.03 3.31
N PHE A 45 3.98 -1.30 3.61
CA PHE A 45 5.19 -2.11 3.56
C PHE A 45 6.40 -1.51 4.29
N HIS A 46 6.99 -0.41 3.80
CA HIS A 46 8.21 0.15 4.36
C HIS A 46 8.27 1.68 4.16
N PRO A 47 8.67 2.49 5.17
CA PRO A 47 8.59 3.95 5.10
C PRO A 47 9.48 4.61 4.03
N PHE A 48 10.50 3.89 3.51
CA PHE A 48 11.43 4.42 2.51
C PHE A 48 11.54 3.56 1.24
N LYS A 49 11.37 2.24 1.34
CA LYS A 49 11.55 1.33 0.21
C LYS A 49 10.20 0.99 -0.40
N TYR A 50 10.05 1.19 -1.71
CA TYR A 50 8.80 0.97 -2.45
C TYR A 50 7.62 1.77 -1.90
N SER A 51 7.91 2.98 -1.41
CA SER A 51 6.91 3.84 -0.79
C SER A 51 6.41 4.92 -1.75
N ASN A 52 5.13 4.91 -2.05
CA ASN A 52 4.46 5.92 -2.85
C ASN A 52 4.18 7.22 -2.06
N THR A 53 4.25 7.16 -0.74
CA THR A 53 3.95 8.29 0.17
C THR A 53 5.20 8.99 0.74
N CYS A 54 6.40 8.45 0.51
CA CYS A 54 7.62 8.98 1.15
C CYS A 54 7.96 10.41 0.70
N LEU A 55 7.80 10.76 -0.57
CA LEU A 55 8.03 12.13 -1.06
C LEU A 55 7.04 13.11 -0.45
N LEU A 56 5.77 12.73 -0.31
CA LEU A 56 4.75 13.56 0.34
C LEU A 56 5.07 13.75 1.83
N PHE A 57 5.44 12.69 2.54
CA PHE A 57 5.87 12.77 3.93
C PHE A 57 7.05 13.74 4.11
N ASN A 58 8.07 13.67 3.24
CA ASN A 58 9.22 14.56 3.26
C ASN A 58 8.84 16.01 2.96
N LYS A 59 7.76 16.25 2.22
CA LYS A 59 7.19 17.59 1.96
C LYS A 59 6.42 18.16 3.16
N GLY A 60 6.18 17.35 4.20
CA GLY A 60 5.45 17.77 5.41
C GLY A 60 4.05 17.20 5.56
N TRP A 61 3.60 16.40 4.59
CA TRP A 61 2.32 15.71 4.68
C TRP A 61 2.29 14.71 5.84
N ARG A 62 1.09 14.39 6.30
CA ARG A 62 0.85 13.35 7.30
C ARG A 62 -0.23 12.42 6.81
N GLY A 63 -0.34 11.24 7.43
CA GLY A 63 -1.34 10.30 6.98
C GLY A 63 -1.57 9.11 7.89
N VAL A 64 -2.30 8.17 7.32
CA VAL A 64 -2.60 6.87 7.92
C VAL A 64 -1.87 5.81 7.11
N ASN A 65 -1.08 4.99 7.77
CA ASN A 65 -0.36 3.85 7.18
C ASN A 65 -0.92 2.57 7.76
N ILE A 66 -1.33 1.64 6.90
CA ILE A 66 -1.96 0.37 7.28
C ILE A 66 -1.18 -0.78 6.66
N ASP A 67 -0.83 -1.76 7.47
CA ASP A 67 -0.21 -2.99 7.04
C ASP A 67 -0.52 -4.11 8.04
N VAL A 68 -0.64 -5.34 7.57
CA VAL A 68 -0.86 -6.52 8.43
C VAL A 68 0.44 -7.04 9.05
N ASN A 69 1.58 -6.59 8.57
CA ASN A 69 2.89 -6.98 9.06
C ASN A 69 3.31 -6.07 10.22
N PRO A 70 3.39 -6.57 11.46
CA PRO A 70 3.77 -5.75 12.61
C PRO A 70 5.17 -5.14 12.46
N THR A 71 6.08 -5.79 11.75
CA THR A 71 7.42 -5.24 11.50
C THR A 71 7.37 -4.00 10.59
N SER A 72 6.49 -3.98 9.58
CA SER A 72 6.25 -2.80 8.75
C SER A 72 5.79 -1.64 9.62
N ILE A 73 4.79 -1.85 10.45
CA ILE A 73 4.24 -0.80 11.34
C ILE A 73 5.27 -0.32 12.37
N ASP A 74 6.08 -1.21 12.94
CA ASP A 74 7.18 -0.81 13.82
C ASP A 74 8.21 0.10 13.11
N LEU A 75 8.49 -0.15 11.83
CA LEU A 75 9.35 0.72 11.03
C LEU A 75 8.72 2.11 10.81
N PHE A 76 7.41 2.15 10.54
CA PHE A 76 6.67 3.41 10.39
C PHE A 76 6.60 4.19 11.71
N ASN A 77 6.38 3.54 12.84
CA ASN A 77 6.37 4.17 14.16
C ASN A 77 7.70 4.87 14.49
N ILE A 78 8.83 4.28 14.03
CA ILE A 78 10.15 4.89 14.21
C ILE A 78 10.39 6.03 13.20
N ALA A 79 10.04 5.82 11.93
CA ALA A 79 10.40 6.73 10.84
C ALA A 79 9.39 7.88 10.64
N ARG A 80 8.12 7.63 10.97
CA ARG A 80 7.00 8.57 10.79
C ARG A 80 6.11 8.63 12.06
N PRO A 81 6.67 9.06 13.21
CA PRO A 81 5.93 9.04 14.48
C PRO A 81 4.76 10.02 14.54
N GLY A 82 4.68 10.97 13.57
CA GLY A 82 3.55 11.90 13.45
C GLY A 82 2.39 11.39 12.60
N ASP A 83 2.53 10.19 12.00
CA ASP A 83 1.47 9.51 11.28
C ASP A 83 0.70 8.57 12.20
N VAL A 84 -0.49 8.16 11.79
CA VAL A 84 -1.23 7.06 12.40
C VAL A 84 -0.83 5.76 11.72
N ASN A 85 -0.18 4.87 12.45
CA ASN A 85 0.35 3.62 11.91
C ASN A 85 -0.38 2.42 12.53
N LEU A 86 -1.12 1.66 11.74
CA LEU A 86 -2.04 0.62 12.20
C LEU A 86 -1.66 -0.76 11.67
N CYS A 87 -1.42 -1.71 12.57
CA CYS A 87 -1.21 -3.13 12.24
C CYS A 87 -2.57 -3.84 12.10
N THR A 88 -3.16 -3.76 10.92
CA THR A 88 -4.49 -4.31 10.63
C THR A 88 -4.70 -4.43 9.12
N THR A 89 -5.84 -4.99 8.71
CA THR A 89 -6.42 -4.88 7.37
C THR A 89 -7.82 -4.26 7.48
N ILE A 90 -8.43 -3.95 6.33
CA ILE A 90 -9.76 -3.34 6.25
C ILE A 90 -10.77 -4.40 5.81
N ASP A 91 -11.94 -4.44 6.47
CA ASP A 91 -13.07 -5.27 6.07
C ASP A 91 -14.39 -4.60 6.47
N GLU A 92 -15.49 -4.99 5.86
CA GLU A 92 -16.85 -4.46 6.17
C GLU A 92 -17.24 -4.67 7.62
N LYS A 93 -16.72 -5.71 8.25
CA LYS A 93 -16.90 -6.06 9.67
C LYS A 93 -15.59 -6.57 10.25
N GLN A 94 -15.49 -6.60 11.56
CA GLN A 94 -14.35 -7.24 12.23
C GLN A 94 -14.31 -8.73 11.89
N SER A 95 -13.23 -9.15 11.24
CA SER A 95 -12.99 -10.51 10.75
C SER A 95 -11.56 -10.94 11.09
N GLU A 96 -11.31 -12.23 10.99
CA GLU A 96 -9.98 -12.81 11.12
C GLU A 96 -9.50 -13.31 9.77
N PHE A 97 -8.29 -12.92 9.40
CA PHE A 97 -7.64 -13.29 8.14
C PHE A 97 -6.39 -14.12 8.41
N LYS A 98 -6.09 -15.05 7.50
CA LYS A 98 -4.82 -15.76 7.46
C LYS A 98 -3.79 -14.91 6.74
N PHE A 99 -2.74 -14.55 7.44
CA PHE A 99 -1.59 -13.84 6.89
C PHE A 99 -0.49 -14.85 6.57
N TYR A 100 -0.22 -15.01 5.29
CA TYR A 100 0.84 -15.88 4.78
C TYR A 100 2.15 -15.12 4.81
N PHE A 101 3.06 -15.58 5.64
CA PHE A 101 4.24 -14.84 6.06
C PHE A 101 5.51 -15.65 5.77
N ASP A 102 6.39 -15.10 4.94
CA ASP A 102 7.71 -15.66 4.66
C ASP A 102 8.74 -15.17 5.70
N HIS A 103 9.03 -13.88 5.68
CA HIS A 103 9.88 -13.24 6.68
C HIS A 103 9.50 -11.75 6.86
N PRO A 104 9.96 -11.08 7.96
CA PRO A 104 9.50 -9.72 8.31
C PRO A 104 9.62 -8.65 7.22
N PHE A 105 10.55 -8.81 6.30
CA PHE A 105 10.85 -7.83 5.24
C PHE A 105 10.57 -8.37 3.83
N SER A 106 9.80 -9.44 3.73
CA SER A 106 9.41 -10.03 2.45
C SER A 106 8.29 -9.21 1.80
N PRO A 107 8.45 -8.80 0.55
CA PRO A 107 7.38 -8.11 -0.18
C PRO A 107 6.25 -9.03 -0.63
N VAL A 108 6.38 -10.33 -0.39
CA VAL A 108 5.39 -11.34 -0.80
C VAL A 108 4.53 -11.85 0.35
N ASN A 109 4.62 -11.21 1.50
CA ASN A 109 3.70 -11.44 2.59
C ASN A 109 2.31 -10.94 2.18
N THR A 110 1.30 -11.81 2.23
CA THR A 110 -0.04 -11.48 1.70
C THR A 110 -1.16 -12.16 2.50
N LEU A 111 -2.37 -11.63 2.38
CA LEU A 111 -3.61 -12.27 2.88
C LEU A 111 -4.22 -13.22 1.84
N ASP A 112 -3.84 -13.11 0.56
CA ASP A 112 -4.34 -13.99 -0.50
C ASP A 112 -3.51 -15.26 -0.62
N LYS A 113 -4.14 -16.40 -0.34
CA LYS A 113 -3.50 -17.71 -0.42
C LYS A 113 -2.99 -18.02 -1.83
N GLN A 114 -3.76 -17.67 -2.86
CA GLN A 114 -3.41 -17.98 -4.24
C GLN A 114 -2.17 -17.20 -4.69
N SER A 115 -2.10 -15.92 -4.37
CA SER A 115 -0.92 -15.08 -4.63
C SER A 115 0.32 -15.63 -3.94
N TYR A 116 0.19 -16.07 -2.68
CA TYR A 116 1.28 -16.68 -1.92
C TYR A 116 1.80 -17.98 -2.59
N GLU A 117 0.91 -18.88 -2.97
CA GLU A 117 1.27 -20.15 -3.62
C GLU A 117 1.92 -19.90 -5.01
N ASN A 118 1.36 -18.99 -5.81
CA ASN A 118 1.92 -18.63 -7.11
C ASN A 118 3.34 -18.06 -6.98
N PHE A 119 3.55 -17.20 -5.98
CA PHE A 119 4.87 -16.64 -5.71
C PHE A 119 5.85 -17.73 -5.26
N LYS A 120 5.45 -18.58 -4.34
CA LYS A 120 6.24 -19.71 -3.85
C LYS A 120 6.72 -20.60 -5.00
N ASP A 121 5.83 -20.94 -5.91
CA ASP A 121 6.15 -21.74 -7.10
C ASP A 121 7.14 -21.03 -8.03
N SER A 122 6.95 -19.72 -8.26
CA SER A 122 7.86 -18.94 -9.10
C SER A 122 9.25 -18.80 -8.47
N TYR A 123 9.31 -18.61 -7.15
CA TYR A 123 10.54 -18.50 -6.39
C TYR A 123 11.35 -19.80 -6.40
N PHE A 124 10.69 -20.95 -6.18
CA PHE A 124 11.36 -22.27 -6.27
C PHE A 124 11.92 -22.54 -7.67
N ARG A 125 11.17 -22.21 -8.73
CA ARG A 125 11.63 -22.34 -10.11
C ARG A 125 12.85 -21.48 -10.42
N LYS A 126 12.84 -20.21 -9.96
CA LYS A 126 13.90 -19.23 -10.29
C LYS A 126 15.18 -19.44 -9.49
N TRP A 127 15.09 -19.80 -8.21
CA TRP A 127 16.23 -19.79 -7.30
C TRP A 127 16.73 -21.19 -6.91
N LYS A 128 16.10 -22.28 -7.38
CA LYS A 128 16.45 -23.69 -7.05
C LYS A 128 16.63 -23.96 -5.55
N LYS A 129 16.06 -23.14 -4.69
CA LYS A 129 16.13 -23.31 -3.23
C LYS A 129 15.13 -24.36 -2.78
N LYS A 130 15.62 -25.36 -2.02
CA LYS A 130 14.86 -26.53 -1.55
C LYS A 130 13.90 -26.26 -0.40
N SER A 131 13.92 -25.08 0.21
CA SER A 131 13.01 -24.71 1.30
C SER A 131 12.78 -23.19 1.35
N PHE A 132 11.54 -22.80 1.39
CA PHE A 132 11.07 -21.63 2.08
C PHE A 132 11.24 -21.92 3.58
N GLU A 133 11.76 -20.99 4.39
CA GLU A 133 11.80 -21.15 5.83
C GLU A 133 10.38 -20.95 6.39
N GLY A 134 9.57 -22.02 6.24
CA GLY A 134 8.29 -22.19 6.91
C GLY A 134 7.10 -21.40 6.34
N ASP A 135 6.04 -22.11 6.01
CA ASP A 135 4.70 -21.54 5.82
C ASP A 135 4.18 -21.04 7.19
N ILE A 136 4.61 -19.88 7.63
CA ILE A 136 4.08 -19.28 8.84
C ILE A 136 2.76 -18.61 8.49
N VAL A 137 1.68 -19.17 8.97
CA VAL A 137 0.36 -18.54 8.90
C VAL A 137 0.09 -17.87 10.25
N LYS A 138 -0.10 -16.55 10.21
CA LYS A 138 -0.54 -15.76 11.37
C LYS A 138 -2.01 -15.39 11.20
N ILE A 139 -2.72 -15.25 12.30
CA ILE A 139 -4.06 -14.68 12.27
C ILE A 139 -3.95 -13.18 12.53
N VAL A 140 -4.53 -12.40 11.63
CA VAL A 140 -4.65 -10.94 11.76
C VAL A 140 -6.11 -10.54 11.82
N LYS A 141 -6.42 -9.51 12.60
CA LYS A 141 -7.77 -8.98 12.75
C LYS A 141 -7.94 -7.75 11.87
N SER A 142 -9.06 -7.69 11.17
CA SER A 142 -9.45 -6.49 10.43
C SER A 142 -10.10 -5.45 11.35
N LYS A 143 -10.15 -4.23 10.84
CA LYS A 143 -10.98 -3.14 11.36
C LYS A 143 -11.89 -2.65 10.23
N THR A 144 -13.02 -2.10 10.62
CA THR A 144 -13.85 -1.36 9.66
C THR A 144 -13.20 -0.02 9.34
N ILE A 145 -13.54 0.55 8.19
CA ILE A 145 -13.04 1.90 7.85
C ILE A 145 -13.49 2.95 8.88
N ASP A 146 -14.70 2.81 9.43
CA ASP A 146 -15.21 3.74 10.44
C ASP A 146 -14.37 3.70 11.73
N GLU A 147 -13.95 2.51 12.18
CA GLU A 147 -13.02 2.36 13.31
C GLU A 147 -11.66 2.99 13.03
N ILE A 148 -11.15 2.82 11.81
CA ILE A 148 -9.88 3.40 11.40
C ILE A 148 -9.96 4.92 11.37
N LEU A 149 -11.01 5.49 10.78
CA LEU A 149 -11.22 6.94 10.74
C LEU A 149 -11.39 7.53 12.14
N GLU A 150 -12.07 6.82 13.05
CA GLU A 150 -12.19 7.24 14.45
C GLU A 150 -10.83 7.29 15.17
N ILE A 151 -10.01 6.23 15.00
CA ILE A 151 -8.65 6.17 15.56
C ILE A 151 -7.76 7.26 14.96
N SER A 152 -7.98 7.62 13.70
CA SER A 152 -7.14 8.55 12.95
C SER A 152 -7.49 10.03 13.17
N LYS A 153 -8.49 10.35 13.99
CA LYS A 153 -8.80 11.76 14.32
C LYS A 153 -7.59 12.47 14.95
N PRO A 154 -7.24 13.68 14.52
CA PRO A 154 -7.99 14.61 13.67
C PRO A 154 -7.67 14.51 12.16
N ILE A 155 -7.06 13.44 11.68
CA ILE A 155 -6.76 13.24 10.25
C ILE A 155 -8.10 13.12 9.49
N THR A 156 -8.42 14.12 8.70
CA THR A 156 -9.63 14.21 7.86
C THR A 156 -9.26 14.70 6.47
N ASN A 157 -10.18 14.57 5.51
CA ASN A 157 -9.99 15.06 4.14
C ASN A 157 -8.76 14.47 3.47
N ILE A 158 -8.81 13.17 3.20
CA ILE A 158 -7.75 12.44 2.50
C ILE A 158 -7.60 13.00 1.09
N ASP A 159 -6.39 13.43 0.73
CA ASP A 159 -6.05 13.94 -0.60
C ASP A 159 -5.54 12.85 -1.53
N PHE A 160 -4.78 11.91 -0.99
CA PHE A 160 -4.16 10.83 -1.73
C PHE A 160 -4.44 9.47 -1.06
N LEU A 161 -4.92 8.52 -1.85
CA LEU A 161 -5.14 7.13 -1.46
C LEU A 161 -4.18 6.22 -2.24
N ASN A 162 -3.40 5.42 -1.53
CA ASN A 162 -2.60 4.34 -2.08
C ASN A 162 -3.17 2.99 -1.62
N ILE A 163 -3.39 2.05 -2.54
CA ILE A 163 -3.80 0.67 -2.26
C ILE A 163 -2.84 -0.26 -2.98
N ASP A 164 -2.17 -1.13 -2.21
CA ASP A 164 -1.22 -2.12 -2.71
C ASP A 164 -1.17 -3.30 -1.71
N ILE A 165 -2.11 -4.22 -1.84
CA ILE A 165 -2.33 -5.32 -0.87
C ILE A 165 -2.42 -6.71 -1.49
N GLU A 166 -1.90 -6.85 -2.71
CA GLU A 166 -1.71 -8.15 -3.37
C GLU A 166 -3.01 -8.99 -3.44
N GLY A 167 -3.96 -8.54 -4.29
CA GLY A 167 -5.14 -9.33 -4.68
C GLY A 167 -6.43 -9.05 -3.90
N MET A 168 -6.45 -8.07 -2.98
CA MET A 168 -7.67 -7.59 -2.30
C MET A 168 -8.00 -6.13 -2.64
N ASP A 169 -7.30 -5.52 -3.58
CA ASP A 169 -7.32 -4.09 -3.89
C ASP A 169 -8.72 -3.59 -4.25
N LEU A 170 -9.43 -4.29 -5.13
CA LEU A 170 -10.79 -3.93 -5.52
C LEU A 170 -11.78 -3.96 -4.34
N ASN A 171 -11.66 -4.95 -3.47
CA ASN A 171 -12.56 -5.07 -2.31
C ASN A 171 -12.36 -3.90 -1.34
N ILE A 172 -11.11 -3.56 -1.05
CA ILE A 172 -10.76 -2.41 -0.21
C ILE A 172 -11.20 -1.10 -0.88
N LEU A 173 -10.92 -0.93 -2.17
CA LEU A 173 -11.33 0.25 -2.92
C LEU A 173 -12.83 0.52 -2.79
N LYS A 174 -13.66 -0.51 -2.97
CA LYS A 174 -15.13 -0.40 -2.86
C LYS A 174 -15.62 -0.01 -1.46
N GLN A 175 -14.90 -0.39 -0.42
CA GLN A 175 -15.23 -0.02 0.95
C GLN A 175 -14.84 1.43 1.28
N LEU A 176 -13.83 1.97 0.60
CA LEU A 176 -13.26 3.29 0.88
C LEU A 176 -13.93 4.39 0.06
N VAL A 177 -14.13 4.17 -1.24
CA VAL A 177 -14.47 5.21 -2.23
C VAL A 177 -15.89 4.98 -2.79
N PRO A 178 -16.70 6.05 -2.95
CA PRO A 178 -16.51 7.43 -2.48
C PRO A 178 -17.09 7.69 -1.09
N ASP A 179 -17.80 6.71 -0.52
CA ASP A 179 -18.70 6.93 0.62
C ASP A 179 -17.97 7.35 1.89
N LYS A 180 -16.74 6.87 2.07
CA LYS A 180 -15.90 7.16 3.23
C LYS A 180 -14.76 8.12 2.93
N LEU A 181 -14.12 7.95 1.78
CA LEU A 181 -13.02 8.77 1.32
C LEU A 181 -13.30 9.29 -0.09
N ASN A 182 -12.94 10.55 -0.33
CA ASN A 182 -13.04 11.16 -1.66
C ASN A 182 -11.71 11.81 -2.05
N PRO A 183 -10.64 11.00 -2.22
CA PRO A 183 -9.31 11.51 -2.50
C PRO A 183 -9.23 12.15 -3.89
N LYS A 184 -8.38 13.16 -4.05
CA LYS A 184 -8.13 13.78 -5.36
C LYS A 184 -7.34 12.88 -6.30
N LEU A 185 -6.54 12.00 -5.72
CA LEU A 185 -5.70 11.06 -6.47
C LEU A 185 -5.71 9.69 -5.79
N ILE A 186 -5.86 8.64 -6.59
CA ILE A 186 -5.77 7.24 -6.17
C ILE A 186 -4.63 6.59 -6.94
N SER A 187 -3.77 5.84 -6.23
CA SER A 187 -2.82 4.88 -6.79
C SER A 187 -3.26 3.48 -6.41
N ILE A 188 -3.40 2.60 -7.39
CA ILE A 188 -3.83 1.21 -7.15
C ILE A 188 -3.14 0.28 -8.13
N GLU A 189 -2.79 -0.93 -7.69
CA GLU A 189 -2.18 -1.93 -8.54
C GLU A 189 -3.20 -2.52 -9.53
N THR A 190 -2.85 -2.52 -10.82
CA THR A 190 -3.72 -2.98 -11.91
C THR A 190 -3.03 -3.95 -12.86
N HIS A 191 -1.70 -4.03 -12.82
CA HIS A 191 -0.89 -4.84 -13.71
C HIS A 191 0.19 -5.60 -12.96
N SER A 192 0.60 -6.74 -13.51
CA SER A 192 1.73 -7.50 -13.02
C SER A 192 3.08 -6.86 -13.42
N THR A 193 4.17 -7.36 -12.86
CA THR A 193 5.54 -7.00 -13.27
C THR A 193 5.83 -7.30 -14.75
N GLU A 194 5.09 -8.23 -15.36
CA GLU A 194 5.18 -8.61 -16.77
C GLU A 194 4.25 -7.77 -17.66
N ASN A 195 3.67 -6.70 -17.11
CA ASN A 195 2.75 -5.79 -17.78
C ASN A 195 1.44 -6.44 -18.29
N THR A 196 1.03 -7.54 -17.66
CA THR A 196 -0.28 -8.14 -17.89
C THR A 196 -1.30 -7.58 -16.91
N LYS A 197 -2.55 -7.42 -17.35
CA LYS A 197 -3.64 -6.98 -16.45
C LYS A 197 -3.84 -7.99 -15.32
N LEU A 198 -3.99 -7.48 -14.11
CA LEU A 198 -4.45 -8.28 -12.98
C LEU A 198 -5.92 -8.67 -13.15
N ARG A 199 -6.36 -9.72 -12.43
CA ARG A 199 -7.72 -10.27 -12.52
C ARG A 199 -8.81 -9.21 -12.39
N ASP A 200 -8.64 -8.26 -11.48
CA ASP A 200 -9.65 -7.25 -11.13
C ASP A 200 -9.42 -5.91 -11.86
N CYS A 201 -8.46 -5.82 -12.78
CA CYS A 201 -8.07 -4.60 -13.47
C CYS A 201 -9.27 -3.89 -14.11
N ASP A 202 -10.02 -4.58 -14.98
CA ASP A 202 -11.13 -3.96 -15.70
C ASP A 202 -12.25 -3.51 -14.75
N GLN A 203 -12.50 -4.26 -13.66
CA GLN A 203 -13.47 -3.89 -12.64
C GLN A 203 -13.05 -2.65 -11.83
N ILE A 204 -11.74 -2.47 -11.58
CA ILE A 204 -11.18 -1.27 -10.94
C ILE A 204 -11.42 -0.06 -11.82
N TYR A 205 -11.12 -0.17 -13.12
CA TYR A 205 -11.33 0.91 -14.08
C TYR A 205 -12.79 1.32 -14.20
N ASP A 206 -13.70 0.35 -14.36
CA ASP A 206 -15.13 0.60 -14.47
C ASP A 206 -15.67 1.23 -13.19
N PHE A 207 -15.31 0.70 -12.02
CA PHE A 207 -15.73 1.23 -10.73
C PHE A 207 -15.29 2.67 -10.52
N LEU A 208 -14.02 3.00 -10.79
CA LEU A 208 -13.49 4.35 -10.59
C LEU A 208 -14.08 5.33 -11.62
N LYS A 209 -14.30 4.91 -12.85
CA LYS A 209 -14.97 5.71 -13.86
C LYS A 209 -16.40 6.10 -13.44
N ASP A 210 -17.15 5.15 -12.87
CA ASP A 210 -18.51 5.39 -12.36
C ASP A 210 -18.53 6.36 -11.15
N LYS A 211 -17.38 6.55 -10.51
CA LYS A 211 -17.18 7.49 -9.39
C LYS A 211 -16.49 8.80 -9.80
N ASN A 212 -16.50 9.13 -11.09
CA ASN A 212 -15.91 10.33 -11.68
C ASN A 212 -14.38 10.41 -11.55
N TYR A 213 -13.69 9.27 -11.50
CA TYR A 213 -12.25 9.23 -11.62
C TYR A 213 -11.84 8.89 -13.05
N LYS A 214 -10.83 9.58 -13.54
CA LYS A 214 -10.20 9.29 -14.83
C LYS A 214 -8.76 8.83 -14.65
N VAL A 215 -8.26 8.06 -15.59
CA VAL A 215 -6.86 7.65 -15.64
C VAL A 215 -5.99 8.87 -15.88
N LEU A 216 -5.10 9.16 -14.95
CA LEU A 216 -4.08 10.20 -15.11
C LEU A 216 -2.79 9.66 -15.72
N ASN A 217 -2.29 8.54 -15.19
CA ASN A 217 -1.04 7.92 -15.63
C ASN A 217 -0.96 6.46 -15.19
N ARG A 218 -0.05 5.72 -15.81
CA ARG A 218 0.36 4.39 -15.36
C ARG A 218 1.87 4.33 -15.22
N ALA A 219 2.35 3.84 -14.09
CA ALA A 219 3.76 3.65 -13.79
C ALA A 219 3.98 2.23 -13.25
N GLY A 220 4.64 1.40 -14.06
CA GLY A 220 4.87 -0.01 -13.72
C GLY A 220 3.56 -0.78 -13.49
N GLN A 221 3.39 -1.30 -12.29
CA GLN A 221 2.23 -2.09 -11.87
C GLN A 221 1.03 -1.24 -11.50
N SER A 222 1.24 0.00 -11.07
CA SER A 222 0.21 0.88 -10.55
C SER A 222 -0.38 1.81 -11.60
N THR A 223 -1.69 2.07 -11.49
CA THR A 223 -2.40 3.12 -12.24
C THR A 223 -2.82 4.23 -11.30
N LEU A 224 -2.60 5.46 -11.73
CA LEU A 224 -3.01 6.67 -11.04
C LEU A 224 -4.33 7.18 -11.62
N PHE A 225 -5.31 7.40 -10.75
CA PHE A 225 -6.63 7.92 -11.10
C PHE A 225 -6.88 9.24 -10.39
N GLU A 226 -7.28 10.26 -11.16
CA GLU A 226 -7.60 11.61 -10.70
C GLU A 226 -9.11 11.80 -10.66
N LEU A 227 -9.61 12.43 -9.59
CA LEU A 227 -11.00 12.86 -9.49
C LEU A 227 -11.26 14.03 -10.44
N ASP A 228 -12.31 13.95 -11.27
CA ASP A 228 -12.72 15.01 -12.20
C ASP A 228 -13.23 16.28 -11.48
#